data_17238cfeee39926ebb282d7bbcf0a51d
#
_entry.id   17238cfeee39926ebb282d7bbcf0a51d
#
_cell.length_a   1.000
_cell.length_b   1.000
_cell.length_c   1.000
_cell.angle_alpha   90.00
_cell.angle_beta   90.00
_cell.angle_gamma   90.00
#
_symmetry.space_group_name_H-M   'P 1'
#
loop_
_entity.id
_entity.type
_entity.pdbx_description
1 polymer ?
#
loop_
_entity_poly.entity_id
_entity_poly.type
_entity_poly.pdbx_seq_one_letter_code
_entity_poly.pdbx_strand_id
1 'polypeptide(L)'
;TYKTIRGKKQPYLQWREYGKVKSKYIKLNEREQIFTQIALRKELQDMLALLREQVQPTYEVHEDVAVYGSYRTRVLVGEELLAWAKGVQKWQKREVFDLMWQYLGEATWDKVCILYGLRRTGKTTLLRQAVLQMGSRRQKQAAYIKAKTTDDLGSLNHDLQLLWKRGYR
;
A
#
# COMPACT_ATOMS: atom_id res chain seq x y z
N THR A 1 -10.21 21.42 21.27
CA THR A 1 -11.37 21.26 22.16
C THR A 1 -11.20 22.16 23.38
N TYR A 2 -12.31 22.74 23.88
CA TYR A 2 -12.31 23.52 25.11
C TYR A 2 -13.02 22.73 26.21
N LYS A 3 -12.46 22.75 27.44
CA LYS A 3 -13.12 22.22 28.64
C LYS A 3 -13.42 23.37 29.60
N THR A 4 -14.60 23.36 30.20
CA THR A 4 -14.96 24.35 31.23
C THR A 4 -14.52 23.83 32.59
N ILE A 5 -13.59 24.54 33.24
CA ILE A 5 -13.09 24.20 34.58
C ILE A 5 -13.29 25.43 35.44
N ARG A 6 -14.01 25.30 36.54
CA ARG A 6 -14.35 26.42 37.48
C ARG A 6 -14.90 27.65 36.76
N GLY A 7 -15.84 27.45 35.81
CA GLY A 7 -16.49 28.52 35.05
C GLY A 7 -15.63 29.16 33.94
N LYS A 8 -14.38 28.76 33.74
CA LYS A 8 -13.50 29.30 32.69
C LYS A 8 -13.26 28.25 31.60
N LYS A 9 -13.43 28.66 30.34
CA LYS A 9 -13.10 27.80 29.15
C LYS A 9 -11.59 27.71 28.99
N GLN A 10 -11.05 26.51 29.05
CA GLN A 10 -9.63 26.23 28.90
C GLN A 10 -9.37 25.36 27.67
N PRO A 11 -8.36 25.65 26.84
CA PRO A 11 -8.05 24.87 25.66
C PRO A 11 -7.33 23.57 26.00
N TYR A 12 -7.77 22.48 25.37
CA TYR A 12 -7.14 21.18 25.46
C TYR A 12 -6.83 20.64 24.06
N LEU A 13 -5.62 20.10 23.88
CA LEU A 13 -5.29 19.26 22.75
C LEU A 13 -5.90 17.87 22.99
N GLN A 14 -6.63 17.33 22.02
CA GLN A 14 -7.26 16.02 22.11
C GLN A 14 -6.87 15.18 20.89
N TRP A 15 -6.43 13.95 21.14
CA TRP A 15 -6.08 13.00 20.07
C TRP A 15 -6.48 11.59 20.45
N ARG A 16 -6.52 10.70 19.46
CA ARG A 16 -6.73 9.26 19.67
C ARG A 16 -5.40 8.52 19.54
N GLU A 17 -5.14 7.65 20.50
CA GLU A 17 -3.98 6.79 20.51
C GLU A 17 -4.41 5.39 20.97
N TYR A 18 -4.17 4.38 20.15
CA TYR A 18 -4.61 2.98 20.38
C TYR A 18 -6.10 2.86 20.76
N GLY A 19 -6.99 3.59 20.03
CA GLY A 19 -8.43 3.57 20.27
C GLY A 19 -8.91 4.38 21.49
N LYS A 20 -8.02 4.87 22.34
CA LYS A 20 -8.34 5.69 23.52
C LYS A 20 -8.17 7.18 23.24
N VAL A 21 -9.10 7.99 23.75
CA VAL A 21 -9.02 9.45 23.63
C VAL A 21 -8.10 9.98 24.74
N LYS A 22 -7.00 10.63 24.34
CA LYS A 22 -6.10 11.36 25.24
C LYS A 22 -6.31 12.85 25.11
N SER A 23 -6.12 13.58 26.20
CA SER A 23 -6.22 15.05 26.21
C SER A 23 -5.14 15.68 27.08
N LYS A 24 -4.54 16.77 26.59
CA LYS A 24 -3.50 17.55 27.30
C LYS A 24 -3.92 19.02 27.34
N TYR A 25 -3.77 19.65 28.51
CA TYR A 25 -3.99 21.08 28.66
C TYR A 25 -2.91 21.87 27.91
N ILE A 26 -3.32 22.94 27.20
CA ILE A 26 -2.41 23.81 26.45
C ILE A 26 -2.06 25.02 27.33
N LYS A 27 -0.79 25.13 27.72
CA LYS A 27 -0.28 26.26 28.49
C LYS A 27 -0.31 27.55 27.68
N LEU A 28 -0.37 28.69 28.35
CA LEU A 28 -0.51 30.00 27.72
C LEU A 28 0.60 30.31 26.71
N ASN A 29 1.83 29.97 27.06
CA ASN A 29 3.02 30.16 26.22
C ASN A 29 3.11 29.21 25.01
N GLU A 30 2.37 28.10 25.01
CA GLU A 30 2.37 27.11 23.91
C GLU A 30 1.18 27.32 22.95
N ARG A 31 0.22 28.18 23.32
CA ARG A 31 -1.06 28.32 22.60
C ARG A 31 -0.86 28.77 21.15
N GLU A 32 -0.09 29.79 20.97
CA GLU A 32 0.11 30.40 19.65
C GLU A 32 0.76 29.42 18.67
N GLN A 33 1.81 28.73 19.10
CA GLN A 33 2.47 27.71 18.29
C GLN A 33 1.52 26.54 17.97
N ILE A 34 0.78 26.04 18.95
CA ILE A 34 -0.13 24.91 18.73
C ILE A 34 -1.28 25.29 17.81
N PHE A 35 -1.86 26.48 17.96
CA PHE A 35 -2.94 26.94 17.09
C PHE A 35 -2.45 27.17 15.65
N THR A 36 -1.25 27.72 15.47
CA THR A 36 -0.64 27.85 14.13
C THR A 36 -0.41 26.49 13.48
N GLN A 37 0.09 25.51 14.22
CA GLN A 37 0.29 24.16 13.69
C GLN A 37 -1.04 23.47 13.34
N ILE A 38 -2.08 23.69 14.12
CA ILE A 38 -3.44 23.15 13.83
C ILE A 38 -4.03 23.81 12.58
N ALA A 39 -3.87 25.11 12.43
CA ALA A 39 -4.32 25.84 11.25
C ALA A 39 -3.60 25.36 9.99
N LEU A 40 -2.26 25.25 10.03
CA LEU A 40 -1.45 24.75 8.93
C LEU A 40 -1.84 23.31 8.54
N ARG A 41 -2.05 22.45 9.54
CA ARG A 41 -2.50 21.08 9.27
C ARG A 41 -3.87 21.04 8.58
N LYS A 42 -4.78 21.92 8.97
CA LYS A 42 -6.08 22.01 8.34
C LYS A 42 -5.97 22.49 6.89
N GLU A 43 -5.18 23.51 6.61
CA GLU A 43 -4.90 23.97 5.25
C GLU A 43 -4.30 22.88 4.37
N LEU A 44 -3.32 22.12 4.90
CA LEU A 44 -2.74 20.98 4.19
C LEU A 44 -3.75 19.87 3.93
N GLN A 45 -4.66 19.59 4.85
CA GLN A 45 -5.74 18.62 4.66
C GLN A 45 -6.74 19.07 3.60
N ASP A 46 -7.12 20.35 3.61
CA ASP A 46 -8.03 20.92 2.62
C ASP A 46 -7.38 20.92 1.23
N MET A 47 -6.08 21.25 1.14
CA MET A 47 -5.30 21.17 -0.11
C MET A 47 -5.20 19.74 -0.63
N LEU A 48 -4.95 18.77 0.25
CA LEU A 48 -4.94 17.34 -0.12
C LEU A 48 -6.31 16.85 -0.58
N ALA A 49 -7.40 17.36 0.01
CA ALA A 49 -8.76 17.03 -0.43
C ALA A 49 -9.02 17.57 -1.85
N LEU A 50 -8.66 18.84 -2.12
CA LEU A 50 -8.76 19.43 -3.45
C LEU A 50 -7.92 18.68 -4.49
N LEU A 51 -6.68 18.31 -4.14
CA LEU A 51 -5.84 17.52 -5.04
C LEU A 51 -6.42 16.13 -5.30
N ARG A 52 -7.06 15.50 -4.32
CA ARG A 52 -7.76 14.22 -4.51
C ARG A 52 -8.98 14.35 -5.41
N GLU A 53 -9.70 15.45 -5.36
CA GLU A 53 -10.81 15.74 -6.29
C GLU A 53 -10.30 16.00 -7.71
N GLN A 54 -9.17 16.69 -7.86
CA GLN A 54 -8.54 16.94 -9.17
C GLN A 54 -7.87 15.68 -9.76
N VAL A 55 -7.41 14.78 -8.91
CA VAL A 55 -6.82 13.47 -9.27
C VAL A 55 -7.89 12.38 -9.25
N GLN A 56 -9.19 12.70 -9.24
CA GLN A 56 -10.16 11.68 -9.64
C GLN A 56 -9.80 11.29 -11.08
N PRO A 57 -9.31 10.06 -11.29
CA PRO A 57 -9.14 9.59 -12.65
C PRO A 57 -10.54 9.65 -13.25
N THR A 58 -10.72 10.41 -14.31
CA THR A 58 -11.84 10.27 -15.22
C THR A 58 -11.72 8.88 -15.83
N TYR A 59 -12.10 7.87 -15.06
CA TYR A 59 -12.40 6.56 -15.61
C TYR A 59 -13.76 6.69 -16.29
N GLU A 60 -13.74 7.20 -17.51
CA GLU A 60 -14.72 6.81 -18.48
C GLU A 60 -14.55 5.29 -18.60
N VAL A 61 -15.46 4.56 -17.96
CA VAL A 61 -15.65 3.14 -18.23
C VAL A 61 -16.19 3.10 -19.65
N HIS A 62 -15.31 3.16 -20.64
CA HIS A 62 -15.63 2.66 -21.94
C HIS A 62 -15.86 1.17 -21.74
N GLU A 63 -17.12 0.78 -21.72
CA GLU A 63 -17.55 -0.60 -21.97
C GLU A 63 -17.15 -0.97 -23.41
N ASP A 64 -15.84 -1.05 -23.65
CA ASP A 64 -15.35 -1.63 -24.88
C ASP A 64 -15.38 -3.15 -24.71
N VAL A 65 -16.29 -3.69 -25.49
CA VAL A 65 -16.41 -5.07 -25.97
C VAL A 65 -15.16 -5.90 -25.70
N ALA A 66 -15.39 -7.06 -25.08
CA ALA A 66 -14.45 -8.10 -24.69
C ALA A 66 -13.43 -8.48 -25.80
N VAL A 67 -12.42 -7.66 -25.99
CA VAL A 67 -11.13 -8.10 -26.47
C VAL A 67 -10.40 -8.54 -25.19
N TYR A 68 -10.08 -9.83 -25.10
CA TYR A 68 -9.23 -10.38 -24.04
C TYR A 68 -7.89 -9.62 -24.08
N GLY A 69 -7.84 -8.51 -23.33
CA GLY A 69 -6.77 -7.55 -23.40
C GLY A 69 -5.46 -8.20 -22.95
N SER A 70 -4.45 -8.04 -23.77
CA SER A 70 -3.08 -8.33 -23.39
C SER A 70 -2.65 -7.37 -22.28
N TYR A 71 -1.86 -7.86 -21.33
CA TYR A 71 -1.23 -7.01 -20.33
C TYR A 71 -0.38 -5.91 -20.99
N ARG A 72 -0.46 -4.70 -20.48
CA ARG A 72 0.31 -3.54 -20.97
C ARG A 72 1.71 -3.48 -20.35
N THR A 73 1.87 -4.04 -19.14
CA THR A 73 3.16 -4.19 -18.48
C THR A 73 3.62 -5.65 -18.53
N ARG A 74 4.81 -5.93 -17.98
CA ARG A 74 5.27 -7.32 -17.90
C ARG A 74 4.66 -8.02 -16.71
N VAL A 75 3.62 -8.80 -16.95
CA VAL A 75 2.93 -9.64 -15.97
C VAL A 75 3.30 -11.10 -16.17
N LEU A 76 3.66 -11.79 -15.07
CA LEU A 76 3.91 -13.22 -15.05
C LEU A 76 2.85 -13.90 -14.18
N VAL A 77 2.19 -14.91 -14.70
CA VAL A 77 1.13 -15.68 -14.04
C VAL A 77 1.26 -17.17 -14.34
N GLY A 78 0.68 -18.01 -13.53
CA GLY A 78 0.60 -19.46 -13.76
C GLY A 78 1.97 -20.11 -13.99
N GLU A 79 2.13 -20.83 -15.11
CA GLU A 79 3.36 -21.57 -15.43
C GLU A 79 4.55 -20.67 -15.67
N GLU A 80 4.38 -19.49 -16.28
CA GLU A 80 5.47 -18.52 -16.49
C GLU A 80 6.00 -17.98 -15.16
N LEU A 81 5.12 -17.71 -14.20
CA LEU A 81 5.49 -17.30 -12.85
C LEU A 81 6.29 -18.39 -12.15
N LEU A 82 5.87 -19.64 -12.25
CA LEU A 82 6.56 -20.78 -11.66
C LEU A 82 7.92 -21.02 -12.33
N ALA A 83 8.00 -20.95 -13.65
CA ALA A 83 9.25 -21.08 -14.40
C ALA A 83 10.26 -19.99 -13.99
N TRP A 84 9.79 -18.75 -13.86
CA TRP A 84 10.61 -17.64 -13.36
C TRP A 84 11.09 -17.87 -11.92
N ALA A 85 10.26 -18.44 -11.07
CA ALA A 85 10.58 -18.70 -9.67
C ALA A 85 11.61 -19.84 -9.51
N LYS A 86 11.53 -20.91 -10.32
CA LYS A 86 12.40 -22.09 -10.24
C LYS A 86 13.90 -21.78 -10.31
N GLY A 87 14.31 -20.69 -10.95
CA GLY A 87 15.72 -20.31 -11.05
C GLY A 87 16.46 -20.09 -9.72
N VAL A 88 15.74 -19.99 -8.59
CA VAL A 88 16.34 -19.79 -7.25
C VAL A 88 16.05 -20.94 -6.28
N GLN A 89 15.51 -22.05 -6.75
CA GLN A 89 15.09 -23.18 -5.92
C GLN A 89 16.21 -23.74 -5.02
N LYS A 90 17.43 -23.74 -5.50
CA LYS A 90 18.60 -24.25 -4.78
C LYS A 90 19.29 -23.21 -3.90
N TRP A 91 18.82 -21.97 -3.90
CA TRP A 91 19.47 -20.89 -3.17
C TRP A 91 19.05 -20.87 -1.71
N GLN A 92 20.02 -20.67 -0.82
CA GLN A 92 19.75 -20.56 0.62
C GLN A 92 18.81 -19.39 0.90
N LYS A 93 17.84 -19.61 1.77
CA LYS A 93 16.96 -18.57 2.27
C LYS A 93 17.70 -17.71 3.28
N ARG A 94 17.41 -16.41 3.26
CA ARG A 94 17.93 -15.46 4.24
C ARG A 94 16.98 -15.40 5.45
N GLU A 95 17.48 -14.98 6.60
CA GLU A 95 16.67 -14.80 7.84
C GLU A 95 15.42 -13.93 7.62
N VAL A 96 15.54 -12.87 6.83
CA VAL A 96 14.41 -11.98 6.50
C VAL A 96 13.29 -12.71 5.73
N PHE A 97 13.58 -13.87 5.13
CA PHE A 97 12.56 -14.66 4.43
C PHE A 97 11.47 -15.14 5.38
N ASP A 98 11.82 -15.60 6.56
CA ASP A 98 10.85 -16.14 7.52
C ASP A 98 9.91 -15.04 8.03
N LEU A 99 10.44 -13.85 8.27
CA LEU A 99 9.61 -12.67 8.62
C LEU A 99 8.63 -12.31 7.50
N MET A 100 9.12 -12.26 6.27
CA MET A 100 8.25 -12.00 5.11
C MET A 100 7.20 -13.10 4.93
N TRP A 101 7.60 -14.35 5.12
CA TRP A 101 6.71 -15.51 4.97
C TRP A 101 5.61 -15.55 6.01
N GLN A 102 5.95 -15.28 7.29
CA GLN A 102 4.98 -15.11 8.36
C GLN A 102 3.98 -14.00 8.02
N TYR A 103 4.48 -12.84 7.60
CA TYR A 103 3.63 -11.73 7.19
C TYR A 103 2.65 -12.12 6.06
N LEU A 104 3.11 -12.81 5.03
CA LEU A 104 2.27 -13.29 3.93
C LEU A 104 1.22 -14.32 4.38
N GLY A 105 1.51 -15.10 5.42
CA GLY A 105 0.58 -16.05 6.04
C GLY A 105 -0.52 -15.38 6.84
N GLU A 106 -0.20 -14.28 7.51
CA GLU A 106 -1.09 -13.50 8.38
C GLU A 106 -1.74 -12.30 7.67
N ALA A 107 -1.31 -12.00 6.45
CA ALA A 107 -1.77 -10.82 5.73
C ALA A 107 -3.26 -10.91 5.42
N THR A 108 -3.97 -9.90 5.85
CA THR A 108 -5.34 -9.60 5.42
C THR A 108 -5.29 -8.74 4.14
N TRP A 109 -6.42 -8.60 3.46
CA TRP A 109 -6.51 -7.90 2.16
C TRP A 109 -6.14 -6.41 2.20
N ASP A 110 -6.09 -5.82 3.38
CA ASP A 110 -5.80 -4.42 3.63
C ASP A 110 -4.33 -4.13 3.95
N LYS A 111 -3.46 -5.15 3.89
CA LYS A 111 -2.04 -5.02 4.22
C LYS A 111 -1.15 -5.10 2.99
N VAL A 112 -0.11 -4.26 2.96
CA VAL A 112 0.92 -4.24 1.93
C VAL A 112 2.28 -4.47 2.56
N CYS A 113 3.05 -5.42 2.02
CA CYS A 113 4.45 -5.64 2.40
C CYS A 113 5.38 -4.91 1.42
N ILE A 114 6.20 -3.99 1.92
CA ILE A 114 7.17 -3.25 1.12
C ILE A 114 8.58 -3.75 1.41
N LEU A 115 9.22 -4.38 0.39
CA LEU A 115 10.62 -4.76 0.43
C LEU A 115 11.48 -3.69 -0.22
N TYR A 116 12.24 -2.96 0.58
CA TYR A 116 13.15 -1.92 0.10
C TYR A 116 14.61 -2.24 0.42
N GLY A 117 15.54 -1.54 -0.19
CA GLY A 117 16.97 -1.71 0.04
C GLY A 117 17.79 -1.56 -1.24
N LEU A 118 19.11 -1.66 -1.11
CA LEU A 118 20.06 -1.46 -2.19
C LEU A 118 19.83 -2.42 -3.37
N ARG A 119 20.35 -2.05 -4.52
CA ARG A 119 20.34 -2.90 -5.70
C ARG A 119 21.16 -4.18 -5.44
N ARG A 120 20.76 -5.31 -6.00
CA ARG A 120 21.44 -6.63 -5.87
C ARG A 120 21.44 -7.23 -4.46
N THR A 121 20.63 -6.75 -3.54
CA THR A 121 20.48 -7.33 -2.19
C THR A 121 19.54 -8.54 -2.10
N GLY A 122 19.12 -9.10 -3.22
CA GLY A 122 18.31 -10.33 -3.25
C GLY A 122 16.81 -10.17 -3.02
N LYS A 123 16.25 -8.95 -3.11
CA LYS A 123 14.79 -8.72 -2.97
C LYS A 123 13.97 -9.58 -3.92
N THR A 124 14.34 -9.59 -5.19
CA THR A 124 13.68 -10.42 -6.22
C THR A 124 13.85 -11.92 -5.94
N THR A 125 14.97 -12.33 -5.36
CA THR A 125 15.21 -13.71 -4.93
C THR A 125 14.22 -14.12 -3.84
N LEU A 126 13.98 -13.26 -2.85
CA LEU A 126 12.99 -13.51 -1.79
C LEU A 126 11.58 -13.68 -2.37
N LEU A 127 11.18 -12.84 -3.32
CA LEU A 127 9.88 -12.98 -3.98
C LEU A 127 9.75 -14.31 -4.75
N ARG A 128 10.80 -14.71 -5.47
CA ARG A 128 10.84 -16.02 -6.15
C ARG A 128 10.73 -17.18 -5.17
N GLN A 129 11.46 -17.13 -4.07
CA GLN A 129 11.40 -18.14 -3.02
C GLN A 129 10.01 -18.20 -2.38
N ALA A 130 9.36 -17.06 -2.19
CA ALA A 130 7.98 -17.00 -1.68
C ALA A 130 7.01 -17.70 -2.64
N VAL A 131 7.09 -17.42 -3.93
CA VAL A 131 6.25 -18.10 -4.95
C VAL A 131 6.45 -19.61 -4.92
N LEU A 132 7.68 -20.10 -4.80
CA LEU A 132 7.97 -21.54 -4.72
C LEU A 132 7.43 -22.19 -3.43
N GLN A 133 7.36 -21.44 -2.34
CA GLN A 133 6.87 -21.93 -1.06
C GLN A 133 5.34 -21.88 -0.93
N MET A 134 4.67 -21.09 -1.77
CA MET A 134 3.20 -21.06 -1.82
C MET A 134 2.65 -22.44 -2.21
N GLY A 135 1.58 -22.89 -1.53
CA GLY A 135 0.83 -24.07 -1.98
C GLY A 135 0.14 -23.83 -3.32
N SER A 136 -0.15 -24.91 -4.04
CA SER A 136 -0.68 -24.88 -5.42
C SER A 136 -1.90 -23.97 -5.60
N ARG A 137 -2.78 -23.87 -4.58
CA ARG A 137 -3.94 -22.99 -4.61
C ARG A 137 -3.53 -21.51 -4.67
N ARG A 138 -2.60 -21.08 -3.82
CA ARG A 138 -2.12 -19.70 -3.78
C ARG A 138 -1.28 -19.37 -5.01
N GLN A 139 -0.49 -20.32 -5.52
CA GLN A 139 0.29 -20.13 -6.75
C GLN A 139 -0.61 -19.81 -7.95
N LYS A 140 -1.79 -20.44 -8.07
CA LYS A 140 -2.76 -20.15 -9.12
C LYS A 140 -3.39 -18.76 -9.02
N GLN A 141 -3.37 -18.15 -7.85
CA GLN A 141 -3.92 -16.82 -7.58
C GLN A 141 -2.83 -15.73 -7.51
N ALA A 142 -1.56 -16.11 -7.61
CA ALA A 142 -0.44 -15.20 -7.55
C ALA A 142 -0.09 -14.65 -8.93
N ALA A 143 0.24 -13.36 -8.98
CA ALA A 143 0.77 -12.68 -10.14
C ALA A 143 2.02 -11.89 -9.77
N TYR A 144 2.97 -11.75 -10.69
CA TYR A 144 4.13 -10.88 -10.56
C TYR A 144 4.12 -9.83 -11.64
N ILE A 145 4.11 -8.57 -11.25
CA ILE A 145 4.17 -7.43 -12.16
C ILE A 145 5.55 -6.80 -12.06
N LYS A 146 6.22 -6.66 -13.20
CA LYS A 146 7.49 -5.94 -13.28
C LYS A 146 7.26 -4.58 -13.95
N ALA A 147 7.03 -3.56 -13.15
CA ALA A 147 6.96 -2.18 -13.62
C ALA A 147 8.33 -1.68 -14.08
N LYS A 148 8.37 -0.96 -15.19
CA LYS A 148 9.52 -0.23 -15.74
C LYS A 148 9.30 1.26 -15.53
N THR A 149 10.37 2.04 -15.63
CA THR A 149 10.30 3.52 -15.58
C THR A 149 9.52 4.13 -16.74
N THR A 150 9.32 3.37 -17.82
CA THR A 150 8.55 3.78 -18.99
C THR A 150 7.06 3.45 -18.88
N ASP A 151 6.67 2.66 -17.89
CA ASP A 151 5.28 2.26 -17.70
C ASP A 151 4.53 3.36 -16.95
N ASP A 152 3.35 3.72 -17.42
CA ASP A 152 2.49 4.69 -16.76
C ASP A 152 1.53 4.06 -15.76
N LEU A 153 0.94 4.88 -14.90
CA LEU A 153 -0.04 4.43 -13.91
C LEU A 153 -1.30 3.86 -14.54
N GLY A 154 -1.70 4.35 -15.72
CA GLY A 154 -2.86 3.86 -16.46
C GLY A 154 -2.66 2.42 -16.91
N SER A 155 -1.49 2.10 -17.45
CA SER A 155 -1.10 0.74 -17.85
C SER A 155 -1.07 -0.22 -16.68
N LEU A 156 -0.47 0.21 -15.55
CA LEU A 156 -0.43 -0.61 -14.33
C LEU A 156 -1.83 -0.87 -13.77
N ASN A 157 -2.67 0.15 -13.72
CA ASN A 157 -4.04 0.03 -13.22
C ASN A 157 -4.90 -0.86 -14.11
N HIS A 158 -4.75 -0.75 -15.45
CA HIS A 158 -5.39 -1.65 -16.40
C HIS A 158 -5.03 -3.11 -16.09
N ASP A 159 -3.75 -3.41 -15.89
CA ASP A 159 -3.29 -4.76 -15.64
C ASP A 159 -3.77 -5.30 -14.29
N LEU A 160 -3.79 -4.46 -13.26
CA LEU A 160 -4.37 -4.82 -11.95
C LEU A 160 -5.86 -5.15 -12.05
N GLN A 161 -6.64 -4.35 -12.78
CA GLN A 161 -8.06 -4.63 -13.01
C GLN A 161 -8.26 -5.93 -13.79
N LEU A 162 -7.44 -6.18 -14.80
CA LEU A 162 -7.48 -7.40 -15.59
C LEU A 162 -7.15 -8.64 -14.74
N LEU A 163 -6.12 -8.55 -13.90
CA LEU A 163 -5.76 -9.59 -12.94
C LEU A 163 -6.90 -9.86 -11.95
N TRP A 164 -7.50 -8.81 -11.41
CA TRP A 164 -8.65 -8.93 -10.51
C TRP A 164 -9.85 -9.65 -11.17
N LYS A 165 -10.21 -9.24 -12.38
CA LYS A 165 -11.28 -9.89 -13.17
C LYS A 165 -11.00 -11.38 -13.45
N ARG A 166 -9.72 -11.75 -13.58
CA ARG A 166 -9.26 -13.14 -13.79
C ARG A 166 -9.13 -13.95 -12.49
N GLY A 167 -9.44 -13.36 -11.32
CA GLY A 167 -9.41 -14.03 -10.02
C GLY A 167 -8.04 -14.10 -9.34
N TYR A 168 -7.06 -13.35 -9.83
CA TYR A 168 -5.79 -13.14 -9.10
C TYR A 168 -6.04 -12.21 -7.91
N ARG A 169 -5.48 -12.58 -6.78
CA ARG A 169 -5.73 -11.87 -5.52
C ARG A 169 -4.46 -11.73 -4.71
#